data_3abf38e5ba15fe9430c99a575e9c920b
#
_entry.id   3abf38e5ba15fe9430c99a575e9c920b
#
_cell.length_a   1.000
_cell.length_b   1.000
_cell.length_c   1.000
_cell.angle_alpha   90.00
_cell.angle_beta   90.00
_cell.angle_gamma   90.00
#
_symmetry.space_group_name_H-M   'P 1'
#
loop_
_entity.id
_entity.type
_entity.pdbx_description
1 polymer ?
#
loop_
_entity_poly.entity_id
_entity_poly.type
_entity_poly.pdbx_seq_one_letter_code
_entity_poly.pdbx_strand_id
1 'polypeptide(L)'
;MELQLSNIRKEYKKDKLMRNTISENPFEQFACWLNDALHCGEDEPTAMIVATVAPDGRPSTRTVLLKGVENGRFIFYTNYESRKGQQLANNPYISLSFVWHKLERQIHIEGKAEKCPPKDSDAYFSTRPYKSKIGARISPQSRIINNRTEIIRAFVKEAIKLTGQRIQRPGSWGGFAVTPTRFEFWQGRENRLHDRFLYTLCKEEHISSSSSPESDGWRIVRLAP
;
A
#
# COMPACT_ATOMS: atom_id res chain seq x y z
N MET A 1 8.52 8.67 -31.82
CA MET A 1 9.63 8.95 -30.89
C MET A 1 10.16 7.62 -30.43
N GLU A 2 11.41 7.28 -30.77
CA GLU A 2 12.07 6.07 -30.27
C GLU A 2 13.00 6.45 -29.11
N LEU A 3 12.96 5.71 -28.03
CA LEU A 3 13.82 5.90 -26.86
C LEU A 3 14.68 4.65 -26.67
N GLN A 4 16.00 4.81 -26.73
CA GLN A 4 16.94 3.72 -26.44
C GLN A 4 17.34 3.76 -24.96
N LEU A 5 16.82 2.82 -24.16
CA LEU A 5 17.06 2.73 -22.73
C LEU A 5 17.90 1.50 -22.32
N SER A 6 18.33 0.70 -23.30
CA SER A 6 19.03 -0.58 -23.07
C SER A 6 20.36 -0.45 -22.32
N ASN A 7 21.00 0.71 -22.37
CA ASN A 7 22.29 0.99 -21.73
C ASN A 7 22.16 1.55 -20.30
N ILE A 8 20.94 1.84 -19.84
CA ILE A 8 20.71 2.31 -18.47
C ILE A 8 20.67 1.10 -17.56
N ARG A 9 21.76 0.87 -16.84
CA ARG A 9 21.91 -0.26 -15.91
C ARG A 9 22.43 0.23 -14.57
N LYS A 10 21.88 -0.31 -13.48
CA LYS A 10 22.40 -0.15 -12.12
C LYS A 10 22.68 -1.54 -11.54
N GLU A 11 23.84 -1.71 -10.93
CA GLU A 11 24.14 -2.90 -10.15
C GLU A 11 23.66 -2.73 -8.72
N TYR A 12 23.07 -3.79 -8.19
CA TYR A 12 22.60 -3.86 -6.80
C TYR A 12 23.63 -4.54 -5.91
N LYS A 13 24.12 -3.85 -4.87
CA LYS A 13 25.23 -4.32 -4.04
C LYS A 13 25.02 -4.09 -2.53
N LYS A 14 23.87 -3.53 -2.14
CA LYS A 14 23.73 -2.99 -0.80
C LYS A 14 23.64 -4.04 0.29
N ASP A 15 22.84 -5.08 0.12
CA ASP A 15 22.57 -6.00 1.22
C ASP A 15 22.22 -7.41 0.70
N LYS A 16 22.05 -8.35 1.64
CA LYS A 16 21.67 -9.75 1.42
C LYS A 16 20.41 -10.07 2.21
N LEU A 17 19.57 -10.94 1.66
CA LEU A 17 18.45 -11.51 2.38
C LEU A 17 18.63 -13.03 2.47
N MET A 18 18.81 -13.54 3.69
CA MET A 18 19.06 -14.95 3.93
C MET A 18 17.99 -15.54 4.85
N ARG A 19 17.72 -16.84 4.71
CA ARG A 19 16.67 -17.52 5.50
C ARG A 19 16.89 -17.41 7.02
N ASN A 20 18.13 -17.42 7.47
CA ASN A 20 18.49 -17.31 8.88
C ASN A 20 18.51 -15.87 9.43
N THR A 21 18.24 -14.86 8.60
CA THR A 21 18.19 -13.45 9.02
C THR A 21 16.82 -12.82 8.87
N ILE A 22 15.88 -13.50 8.20
CA ILE A 22 14.50 -13.01 8.08
C ILE A 22 13.67 -13.47 9.28
N SER A 23 12.68 -12.65 9.68
CA SER A 23 11.71 -13.03 10.72
C SER A 23 10.78 -14.14 10.21
N GLU A 24 10.35 -15.02 11.11
CA GLU A 24 9.30 -16.01 10.81
C GLU A 24 7.93 -15.31 10.62
N ASN A 25 7.74 -14.13 11.20
CA ASN A 25 6.55 -13.31 11.06
C ASN A 25 6.74 -12.23 9.98
N PRO A 26 5.97 -12.22 8.87
CA PRO A 26 6.12 -11.25 7.79
C PRO A 26 5.82 -9.80 8.22
N PHE A 27 5.02 -9.59 9.25
CA PHE A 27 4.76 -8.24 9.78
C PHE A 27 5.97 -7.67 10.51
N GLU A 28 6.70 -8.50 11.25
CA GLU A 28 7.96 -8.11 11.88
C GLU A 28 9.03 -7.83 10.83
N GLN A 29 9.13 -8.68 9.80
CA GLN A 29 10.03 -8.45 8.67
C GLN A 29 9.70 -7.14 7.94
N PHE A 30 8.41 -6.86 7.73
CA PHE A 30 7.94 -5.60 7.16
C PHE A 30 8.32 -4.41 8.05
N ALA A 31 8.06 -4.50 9.35
CA ALA A 31 8.35 -3.43 10.31
C ALA A 31 9.85 -3.12 10.37
N CYS A 32 10.71 -4.15 10.39
CA CYS A 32 12.15 -4.00 10.33
C CYS A 32 12.58 -3.23 9.06
N TRP A 33 12.11 -3.65 7.89
CA TRP A 33 12.48 -3.03 6.63
C TRP A 33 11.90 -1.61 6.45
N LEU A 34 10.68 -1.36 6.95
CA LEU A 34 10.10 -0.01 6.97
C LEU A 34 10.91 0.92 7.88
N ASN A 35 11.36 0.43 9.04
CA ASN A 35 12.23 1.20 9.93
C ASN A 35 13.56 1.57 9.25
N ASP A 36 14.17 0.65 8.52
CA ASP A 36 15.36 0.94 7.72
C ASP A 36 15.08 2.02 6.67
N ALA A 37 13.94 1.94 6.00
CA ALA A 37 13.53 2.92 4.99
C ALA A 37 13.29 4.31 5.58
N LEU A 38 12.71 4.39 6.78
CA LEU A 38 12.51 5.64 7.52
C LEU A 38 13.84 6.32 7.90
N HIS A 39 14.90 5.53 8.16
CA HIS A 39 16.20 6.05 8.61
C HIS A 39 17.24 6.22 7.50
N CYS A 40 17.08 5.57 6.34
CA CYS A 40 18.06 5.69 5.24
C CYS A 40 17.86 6.94 4.37
N GLY A 41 16.83 7.74 4.67
CA GLY A 41 16.52 8.96 3.93
C GLY A 41 15.73 8.74 2.63
N GLU A 42 14.95 7.66 2.51
CA GLU A 42 13.93 7.55 1.46
C GLU A 42 12.97 8.74 1.54
N ASP A 43 12.58 9.32 0.41
CA ASP A 43 11.76 10.55 0.39
C ASP A 43 10.35 10.32 0.96
N GLU A 44 9.70 9.22 0.59
CA GLU A 44 8.37 8.83 1.08
C GLU A 44 8.32 7.33 1.42
N PRO A 45 8.92 6.88 2.52
CA PRO A 45 9.03 5.45 2.84
C PRO A 45 7.67 4.76 3.05
N THR A 46 6.62 5.52 3.35
CA THR A 46 5.25 5.01 3.48
C THR A 46 4.45 5.00 2.16
N ALA A 47 5.03 5.52 1.07
CA ALA A 47 4.38 5.46 -0.23
C ALA A 47 4.33 4.02 -0.74
N MET A 48 3.15 3.61 -1.19
CA MET A 48 2.96 2.29 -1.78
C MET A 48 2.13 2.37 -3.05
N ILE A 49 2.46 1.56 -4.01
CA ILE A 49 1.67 1.37 -5.23
C ILE A 49 0.56 0.37 -4.91
N VAL A 50 -0.68 0.78 -5.13
CA VAL A 50 -1.85 -0.07 -4.94
C VAL A 50 -2.41 -0.48 -6.29
N ALA A 51 -2.48 -1.78 -6.55
CA ALA A 51 -3.13 -2.37 -7.72
C ALA A 51 -4.53 -2.85 -7.36
N THR A 52 -5.51 -2.48 -8.20
CA THR A 52 -6.91 -2.92 -8.11
C THR A 52 -7.40 -3.33 -9.49
N VAL A 53 -8.42 -4.19 -9.56
CA VAL A 53 -8.90 -4.78 -10.80
C VAL A 53 -10.32 -4.30 -11.11
N ALA A 54 -10.53 -3.86 -12.34
CA ALA A 54 -11.85 -3.48 -12.84
C ALA A 54 -12.73 -4.72 -13.10
N PRO A 55 -14.06 -4.57 -13.21
CA PRO A 55 -14.96 -5.70 -13.50
C PRO A 55 -14.64 -6.46 -14.79
N ASP A 56 -14.02 -5.79 -15.76
CA ASP A 56 -13.55 -6.37 -17.03
C ASP A 56 -12.17 -7.05 -16.93
N GLY A 57 -11.63 -7.21 -15.71
CA GLY A 57 -10.33 -7.84 -15.44
C GLY A 57 -9.11 -6.92 -15.63
N ARG A 58 -9.28 -5.69 -16.08
CA ARG A 58 -8.15 -4.76 -16.30
C ARG A 58 -7.59 -4.24 -15.00
N PRO A 59 -6.28 -4.44 -14.71
CA PRO A 59 -5.64 -3.88 -13.53
C PRO A 59 -5.39 -2.38 -13.71
N SER A 60 -5.34 -1.66 -12.60
CA SER A 60 -4.90 -0.28 -12.57
C SER A 60 -4.16 0.01 -11.28
N THR A 61 -3.13 0.87 -11.36
CA THR A 61 -2.28 1.22 -10.22
C THR A 61 -2.32 2.71 -9.90
N ARG A 62 -1.98 3.06 -8.68
CA ARG A 62 -1.73 4.42 -8.19
C ARG A 62 -0.94 4.37 -6.89
N THR A 63 -0.27 5.46 -6.59
CA THR A 63 0.38 5.62 -5.29
C THR A 63 -0.64 6.08 -4.25
N VAL A 64 -0.56 5.50 -3.06
CA VAL A 64 -1.21 5.95 -1.82
C VAL A 64 -0.21 5.85 -0.68
N LEU A 65 -0.53 6.45 0.48
CA LEU A 65 0.33 6.37 1.66
C LEU A 65 -0.22 5.35 2.66
N LEU A 66 0.65 4.45 3.12
CA LEU A 66 0.37 3.63 4.29
C LEU A 66 0.19 4.55 5.51
N LYS A 67 -0.85 4.31 6.32
CA LYS A 67 -1.16 5.12 7.50
C LYS A 67 -1.09 4.34 8.81
N GLY A 68 -1.01 3.04 8.74
CA GLY A 68 -0.82 2.15 9.87
C GLY A 68 -0.81 0.70 9.47
N VAL A 69 -0.26 -0.12 10.35
CA VAL A 69 -0.43 -1.58 10.36
C VAL A 69 -1.02 -1.90 11.72
N GLU A 70 -2.28 -2.32 11.74
CA GLU A 70 -3.05 -2.52 12.98
C GLU A 70 -3.79 -3.86 12.91
N ASN A 71 -3.65 -4.66 13.95
CA ASN A 71 -4.28 -5.99 14.04
C ASN A 71 -4.03 -6.86 12.78
N GLY A 72 -2.78 -6.87 12.29
CA GLY A 72 -2.41 -7.63 11.10
C GLY A 72 -3.01 -7.09 9.80
N ARG A 73 -3.38 -5.81 9.71
CA ARG A 73 -3.96 -5.19 8.53
C ARG A 73 -3.25 -3.90 8.15
N PHE A 74 -3.04 -3.68 6.85
CA PHE A 74 -2.45 -2.47 6.29
C PHE A 74 -3.53 -1.43 6.00
N ILE A 75 -3.40 -0.22 6.54
CA ILE A 75 -4.44 0.81 6.50
C ILE A 75 -4.02 1.96 5.59
N PHE A 76 -4.90 2.31 4.65
CA PHE A 76 -4.78 3.53 3.85
C PHE A 76 -6.14 4.22 3.71
N TYR A 77 -6.13 5.52 3.40
CA TYR A 77 -7.35 6.31 3.28
C TYR A 77 -7.52 6.89 1.87
N THR A 78 -8.76 6.88 1.38
CA THR A 78 -9.06 7.35 0.03
C THR A 78 -10.53 7.77 -0.10
N ASN A 79 -10.90 8.30 -1.28
CA ASN A 79 -12.29 8.48 -1.66
C ASN A 79 -12.86 7.14 -2.16
N TYR A 80 -13.96 6.67 -1.57
CA TYR A 80 -14.64 5.41 -1.92
C TYR A 80 -15.28 5.45 -3.31
N GLU A 81 -15.64 6.66 -3.80
CA GLU A 81 -16.20 6.85 -5.14
C GLU A 81 -15.13 6.99 -6.24
N SER A 82 -13.85 7.02 -5.86
CA SER A 82 -12.75 7.00 -6.83
C SER A 82 -12.70 5.68 -7.59
N ARG A 83 -12.00 5.66 -8.75
CA ARG A 83 -11.83 4.43 -9.54
C ARG A 83 -11.38 3.23 -8.71
N LYS A 84 -10.40 3.40 -7.81
CA LYS A 84 -9.94 2.33 -6.91
C LYS A 84 -11.02 1.91 -5.91
N GLY A 85 -11.74 2.88 -5.34
CA GLY A 85 -12.82 2.58 -4.38
C GLY A 85 -13.95 1.78 -5.02
N GLN A 86 -14.35 2.14 -6.24
CA GLN A 86 -15.36 1.40 -7.01
C GLN A 86 -14.86 0.00 -7.40
N GLN A 87 -13.59 -0.13 -7.79
CA GLN A 87 -12.98 -1.42 -8.11
C GLN A 87 -12.96 -2.33 -6.88
N LEU A 88 -12.57 -1.81 -5.71
CA LEU A 88 -12.56 -2.58 -4.46
C LEU A 88 -13.96 -2.94 -3.94
N ALA A 89 -14.98 -2.17 -4.28
CA ALA A 89 -16.37 -2.52 -3.98
C ALA A 89 -16.85 -3.73 -4.78
N ASN A 90 -16.34 -3.93 -6.00
CA ASN A 90 -16.69 -5.05 -6.87
C ASN A 90 -15.77 -6.25 -6.68
N ASN A 91 -14.48 -6.00 -6.47
CA ASN A 91 -13.45 -7.02 -6.27
C ASN A 91 -12.52 -6.59 -5.13
N PRO A 92 -12.60 -7.23 -3.94
CA PRO A 92 -11.82 -6.83 -2.78
C PRO A 92 -10.35 -7.23 -2.85
N TYR A 93 -9.93 -8.01 -3.83
CA TYR A 93 -8.53 -8.40 -3.98
C TYR A 93 -7.66 -7.21 -4.40
N ILE A 94 -6.52 -7.09 -3.74
CA ILE A 94 -5.63 -5.95 -3.85
C ILE A 94 -4.18 -6.39 -3.73
N SER A 95 -3.28 -5.68 -4.42
CA SER A 95 -1.85 -5.81 -4.19
C SER A 95 -1.29 -4.45 -3.78
N LEU A 96 -0.40 -4.47 -2.80
CA LEU A 96 0.38 -3.33 -2.30
C LEU A 96 1.84 -3.58 -2.64
N SER A 97 2.54 -2.58 -3.20
CA SER A 97 3.96 -2.69 -3.50
C SER A 97 4.71 -1.50 -2.92
N PHE A 98 5.72 -1.78 -2.11
CA PHE A 98 6.69 -0.80 -1.63
C PHE A 98 7.97 -0.95 -2.43
N VAL A 99 8.59 0.17 -2.82
CA VAL A 99 9.86 0.19 -3.55
C VAL A 99 10.77 1.21 -2.88
N TRP A 100 11.82 0.74 -2.25
CA TRP A 100 12.81 1.57 -1.56
C TRP A 100 14.13 1.53 -2.34
N HIS A 101 14.30 2.51 -3.20
CA HIS A 101 15.42 2.56 -4.14
C HIS A 101 16.77 2.70 -3.46
N LYS A 102 16.83 3.43 -2.33
CA LYS A 102 18.07 3.61 -1.56
C LYS A 102 18.51 2.32 -0.86
N LEU A 103 17.59 1.42 -0.56
CA LEU A 103 17.87 0.12 0.05
C LEU A 103 17.94 -1.02 -0.97
N GLU A 104 17.59 -0.76 -2.23
CA GLU A 104 17.47 -1.78 -3.26
C GLU A 104 16.52 -2.91 -2.85
N ARG A 105 15.39 -2.53 -2.19
CA ARG A 105 14.38 -3.44 -1.65
C ARG A 105 13.01 -3.20 -2.26
N GLN A 106 12.26 -4.30 -2.38
CA GLN A 106 10.84 -4.26 -2.75
C GLN A 106 10.07 -5.19 -1.81
N ILE A 107 8.82 -4.83 -1.51
CA ILE A 107 7.89 -5.69 -0.80
C ILE A 107 6.60 -5.71 -1.60
N HIS A 108 6.10 -6.91 -1.93
CA HIS A 108 4.79 -7.10 -2.53
C HIS A 108 3.88 -7.81 -1.53
N ILE A 109 2.68 -7.29 -1.34
CA ILE A 109 1.69 -7.80 -0.40
C ILE A 109 0.39 -8.02 -1.16
N GLU A 110 -0.15 -9.22 -1.12
CA GLU A 110 -1.45 -9.55 -1.71
C GLU A 110 -2.45 -9.88 -0.60
N GLY A 111 -3.69 -9.44 -0.76
CA GLY A 111 -4.71 -9.66 0.26
C GLY A 111 -6.09 -9.18 -0.15
N LYS A 112 -6.96 -9.03 0.85
CA LYS A 112 -8.31 -8.50 0.68
C LYS A 112 -8.47 -7.19 1.42
N ALA A 113 -9.10 -6.21 0.76
CA ALA A 113 -9.41 -4.91 1.32
C ALA A 113 -10.86 -4.84 1.80
N GLU A 114 -11.05 -4.31 2.99
CA GLU A 114 -12.36 -4.01 3.56
C GLU A 114 -12.39 -2.55 4.02
N LYS A 115 -13.58 -1.93 4.02
CA LYS A 115 -13.72 -0.58 4.57
C LYS A 115 -13.47 -0.61 6.08
N CYS A 116 -12.67 0.34 6.56
CA CYS A 116 -12.51 0.54 8.01
C CYS A 116 -13.83 0.96 8.65
N PRO A 117 -14.06 0.64 9.92
CA PRO A 117 -15.18 1.17 10.69
C PRO A 117 -15.27 2.70 10.55
N PRO A 118 -16.49 3.27 10.45
CA PRO A 118 -16.68 4.72 10.35
C PRO A 118 -15.95 5.50 11.45
N LYS A 119 -15.97 5.00 12.69
CA LYS A 119 -15.30 5.60 13.86
C LYS A 119 -13.80 5.81 13.62
N ASP A 120 -13.10 4.82 13.06
CA ASP A 120 -11.66 4.89 12.81
C ASP A 120 -11.36 5.88 11.69
N SER A 121 -12.21 5.87 10.65
CA SER A 121 -12.11 6.86 9.57
C SER A 121 -12.37 8.29 10.06
N ASP A 122 -13.32 8.49 10.97
CA ASP A 122 -13.61 9.79 11.59
C ASP A 122 -12.46 10.25 12.48
N ALA A 123 -11.90 9.35 13.29
CA ALA A 123 -10.73 9.62 14.12
C ALA A 123 -9.55 10.10 13.28
N TYR A 124 -9.17 9.33 12.26
CA TYR A 124 -8.07 9.73 11.37
C TYR A 124 -8.40 11.02 10.59
N PHE A 125 -9.63 11.19 10.09
CA PHE A 125 -10.01 12.41 9.38
C PHE A 125 -9.84 13.65 10.25
N SER A 126 -10.12 13.55 11.56
CA SER A 126 -9.98 14.64 12.52
C SER A 126 -8.54 15.16 12.68
N THR A 127 -7.53 14.29 12.48
CA THR A 127 -6.11 14.66 12.57
C THR A 127 -5.56 15.35 11.33
N ARG A 128 -6.28 15.29 10.18
CA ARG A 128 -5.80 15.85 8.92
C ARG A 128 -5.73 17.38 8.95
N PRO A 129 -4.75 17.97 8.24
CA PRO A 129 -4.69 19.44 8.08
C PRO A 129 -5.99 20.00 7.47
N TYR A 130 -6.36 21.21 7.85
CA TYR A 130 -7.58 21.88 7.40
C TYR A 130 -7.77 21.85 5.88
N LYS A 131 -6.75 22.25 5.11
CA LYS A 131 -6.80 22.24 3.64
C LYS A 131 -7.01 20.85 3.06
N SER A 132 -6.44 19.81 3.69
CA SER A 132 -6.63 18.42 3.26
C SER A 132 -8.05 17.91 3.55
N LYS A 133 -8.70 18.38 4.61
CA LYS A 133 -10.11 18.09 4.90
C LYS A 133 -11.03 18.71 3.85
N ILE A 134 -10.80 19.99 3.50
CA ILE A 134 -11.54 20.66 2.42
C ILE A 134 -11.37 19.92 1.10
N GLY A 135 -10.11 19.59 0.72
CA GLY A 135 -9.83 18.85 -0.51
C GLY A 135 -10.59 17.53 -0.60
N ALA A 136 -10.66 16.77 0.52
CA ALA A 136 -11.40 15.50 0.55
C ALA A 136 -12.91 15.66 0.34
N ARG A 137 -13.47 16.79 0.75
CA ARG A 137 -14.92 17.10 0.60
C ARG A 137 -15.30 17.50 -0.80
N ILE A 138 -14.43 18.25 -1.48
CA ILE A 138 -14.78 18.84 -2.79
C ILE A 138 -14.28 18.06 -3.99
N SER A 139 -13.35 17.11 -3.78
CA SER A 139 -12.71 16.39 -4.88
C SER A 139 -13.61 15.27 -5.43
N PRO A 140 -14.12 15.37 -6.67
CA PRO A 140 -14.76 14.26 -7.37
C PRO A 140 -13.68 13.31 -7.90
N GLN A 141 -12.94 12.67 -6.99
CA GLN A 141 -11.73 11.92 -7.31
C GLN A 141 -11.94 10.91 -8.45
N SER A 142 -11.07 10.94 -9.44
CA SER A 142 -11.08 10.11 -10.66
C SER A 142 -12.17 10.45 -11.68
N ARG A 143 -12.98 11.47 -11.46
CA ARG A 143 -13.96 11.95 -12.46
C ARG A 143 -13.30 12.93 -13.43
N ILE A 144 -13.85 13.01 -14.64
CA ILE A 144 -13.46 14.02 -15.63
C ILE A 144 -13.95 15.39 -15.14
N ILE A 145 -13.08 16.38 -15.22
CA ILE A 145 -13.38 17.79 -14.95
C ILE A 145 -12.96 18.61 -16.17
N ASN A 146 -13.63 19.74 -16.43
CA ASN A 146 -13.31 20.55 -17.59
C ASN A 146 -11.98 21.30 -17.40
N ASN A 147 -11.71 21.78 -16.19
CA ASN A 147 -10.46 22.49 -15.92
C ASN A 147 -10.17 22.55 -14.41
N ARG A 148 -8.91 22.90 -14.09
CA ARG A 148 -8.44 23.02 -12.69
C ARG A 148 -9.15 24.15 -11.93
N THR A 149 -9.62 25.19 -12.62
CA THR A 149 -10.26 26.37 -11.99
C THR A 149 -11.55 25.96 -11.27
N GLU A 150 -12.28 24.95 -11.79
CA GLU A 150 -13.48 24.42 -11.13
C GLU A 150 -13.17 23.90 -9.72
N ILE A 151 -12.11 23.11 -9.59
CA ILE A 151 -11.68 22.56 -8.29
C ILE A 151 -11.21 23.67 -7.37
N ILE A 152 -10.47 24.66 -7.89
CA ILE A 152 -10.00 25.80 -7.09
C ILE A 152 -11.19 26.62 -6.57
N ARG A 153 -12.16 26.92 -7.42
CA ARG A 153 -13.37 27.65 -7.02
C ARG A 153 -14.18 26.88 -5.98
N ALA A 154 -14.37 25.57 -6.17
CA ALA A 154 -15.04 24.71 -5.20
C ALA A 154 -14.29 24.68 -3.86
N PHE A 155 -12.95 24.63 -3.89
CA PHE A 155 -12.12 24.67 -2.70
C PHE A 155 -12.29 25.99 -1.93
N VAL A 156 -12.17 27.12 -2.62
CA VAL A 156 -12.31 28.46 -1.98
C VAL A 156 -13.71 28.61 -1.38
N LYS A 157 -14.75 28.27 -2.14
CA LYS A 157 -16.15 28.35 -1.66
C LYS A 157 -16.35 27.52 -0.40
N GLU A 158 -15.89 26.26 -0.39
CA GLU A 158 -16.06 25.37 0.76
C GLU A 158 -15.19 25.80 1.95
N ALA A 159 -13.97 26.31 1.71
CA ALA A 159 -13.10 26.83 2.74
C ALA A 159 -13.72 28.05 3.45
N ILE A 160 -14.29 29.00 2.70
CA ILE A 160 -14.99 30.17 3.29
C ILE A 160 -16.19 29.67 4.12
N LYS A 161 -17.02 28.80 3.54
CA LYS A 161 -18.22 28.27 4.22
C LYS A 161 -17.89 27.59 5.55
N LEU A 162 -16.75 26.88 5.64
CA LEU A 162 -16.36 26.10 6.82
C LEU A 162 -15.35 26.79 7.73
N THR A 163 -15.08 28.08 7.49
CA THR A 163 -14.18 28.87 8.37
C THR A 163 -14.71 28.86 9.81
N GLY A 164 -13.84 28.50 10.76
CA GLY A 164 -14.20 28.43 12.18
C GLY A 164 -15.06 27.22 12.57
N GLN A 165 -15.42 26.34 11.63
CA GLN A 165 -16.25 25.18 11.91
C GLN A 165 -15.44 23.88 12.02
N ARG A 166 -15.95 22.92 12.79
CA ARG A 166 -15.43 21.54 12.79
C ARG A 166 -15.84 20.86 11.48
N ILE A 167 -14.84 20.50 10.66
CA ILE A 167 -15.08 19.83 9.38
C ILE A 167 -15.35 18.35 9.63
N GLN A 168 -16.55 17.90 9.28
CA GLN A 168 -16.93 16.49 9.33
C GLN A 168 -16.42 15.75 8.09
N ARG A 169 -16.09 14.46 8.26
CA ARG A 169 -15.70 13.59 7.17
C ARG A 169 -16.87 13.38 6.20
N PRO A 170 -16.66 13.51 4.89
CA PRO A 170 -17.70 13.14 3.92
C PRO A 170 -17.86 11.61 3.89
N GLY A 171 -19.08 11.13 3.69
CA GLY A 171 -19.38 9.70 3.60
C GLY A 171 -18.64 8.97 2.46
N SER A 172 -18.28 9.71 1.42
CA SER A 172 -17.49 9.21 0.28
C SER A 172 -16.00 9.01 0.58
N TRP A 173 -15.50 9.37 1.77
CA TRP A 173 -14.09 9.26 2.12
C TRP A 173 -13.88 8.42 3.38
N GLY A 174 -12.87 7.58 3.40
CA GLY A 174 -12.52 6.78 4.58
C GLY A 174 -11.37 5.82 4.32
N GLY A 175 -11.15 4.92 5.28
CA GLY A 175 -10.09 3.94 5.27
C GLY A 175 -10.48 2.63 4.59
N PHE A 176 -9.47 1.99 4.01
CA PHE A 176 -9.45 0.56 3.72
C PHE A 176 -8.41 -0.11 4.61
N ALA A 177 -8.78 -1.25 5.19
CA ALA A 177 -7.91 -2.17 5.89
C ALA A 177 -7.68 -3.39 5.00
N VAL A 178 -6.42 -3.70 4.70
CA VAL A 178 -6.03 -4.83 3.86
C VAL A 178 -5.54 -5.96 4.76
N THR A 179 -6.23 -7.09 4.74
CA THR A 179 -5.80 -8.33 5.38
C THR A 179 -4.93 -9.11 4.39
N PRO A 180 -3.62 -9.24 4.65
CA PRO A 180 -2.72 -9.94 3.74
C PRO A 180 -2.88 -11.45 3.83
N THR A 181 -2.65 -12.10 2.69
CA THR A 181 -2.55 -13.56 2.56
C THR A 181 -1.21 -14.00 2.00
N ARG A 182 -0.42 -13.03 1.49
CA ARG A 182 0.88 -13.28 0.87
C ARG A 182 1.79 -12.06 1.01
N PHE A 183 3.08 -12.31 1.30
CA PHE A 183 4.14 -11.31 1.22
C PHE A 183 5.29 -11.87 0.38
N GLU A 184 5.87 -11.02 -0.42
CA GLU A 184 7.15 -11.29 -1.06
C GLU A 184 8.14 -10.18 -0.68
N PHE A 185 9.26 -10.57 -0.11
CA PHE A 185 10.40 -9.69 0.18
C PHE A 185 11.47 -9.93 -0.88
N TRP A 186 11.88 -8.86 -1.54
CA TRP A 186 12.86 -8.87 -2.60
C TRP A 186 14.02 -7.92 -2.25
N GLN A 187 15.25 -8.44 -2.30
CA GLN A 187 16.48 -7.68 -2.09
C GLN A 187 17.33 -7.73 -3.37
N GLY A 188 17.74 -6.55 -3.85
CA GLY A 188 18.63 -6.42 -5.00
C GLY A 188 20.00 -7.04 -4.75
N ARG A 189 20.51 -7.80 -5.73
CA ARG A 189 21.82 -8.44 -5.73
C ARG A 189 22.50 -8.29 -7.07
N GLU A 190 23.85 -8.41 -7.04
CA GLU A 190 24.67 -8.43 -8.25
C GLU A 190 24.22 -9.52 -9.24
N ASN A 191 24.56 -9.32 -10.51
CA ASN A 191 24.32 -10.27 -11.59
C ASN A 191 22.86 -10.71 -11.74
N ARG A 192 21.90 -9.90 -11.21
CA ARG A 192 20.46 -10.21 -11.17
C ARG A 192 20.10 -11.45 -10.36
N LEU A 193 21.01 -11.97 -9.52
CA LEU A 193 20.75 -13.10 -8.62
C LEU A 193 20.10 -12.63 -7.32
N HIS A 194 18.92 -12.01 -7.45
CA HIS A 194 18.22 -11.35 -6.35
C HIS A 194 17.73 -12.34 -5.31
N ASP A 195 17.77 -11.93 -4.03
CA ASP A 195 17.21 -12.73 -2.96
C ASP A 195 15.70 -12.46 -2.86
N ARG A 196 14.90 -13.52 -2.89
CA ARG A 196 13.45 -13.43 -2.83
C ARG A 196 12.89 -14.46 -1.85
N PHE A 197 12.07 -14.00 -0.89
CA PHE A 197 11.35 -14.86 0.04
C PHE A 197 9.87 -14.58 -0.01
N LEU A 198 9.11 -15.66 -0.17
CA LEU A 198 7.66 -15.66 -0.20
C LEU A 198 7.13 -16.24 1.10
N TYR A 199 6.24 -15.47 1.73
CA TYR A 199 5.41 -15.91 2.84
C TYR A 199 3.99 -16.11 2.34
N THR A 200 3.41 -17.25 2.62
CA THR A 200 2.02 -17.57 2.29
C THR A 200 1.30 -17.98 3.56
N LEU A 201 0.13 -17.39 3.82
CA LEU A 201 -0.69 -17.75 4.97
C LEU A 201 -1.21 -19.19 4.79
N CYS A 202 -0.87 -20.08 5.72
CA CYS A 202 -1.39 -21.43 5.76
C CYS A 202 -2.87 -21.41 6.16
N LYS A 203 -3.74 -22.03 5.37
CA LYS A 203 -5.11 -22.31 5.80
C LYS A 203 -5.08 -23.53 6.71
N GLU A 204 -5.85 -23.53 7.78
CA GLU A 204 -5.93 -24.60 8.79
C GLU A 204 -6.28 -26.00 8.21
N GLU A 205 -6.70 -26.10 6.96
CA GLU A 205 -7.25 -27.33 6.37
C GLU A 205 -6.23 -28.41 5.92
N HIS A 206 -4.91 -28.16 6.00
CA HIS A 206 -3.89 -29.13 5.57
C HIS A 206 -2.71 -29.25 6.54
N ILE A 207 -3.00 -29.55 7.82
CA ILE A 207 -1.96 -30.09 8.73
C ILE A 207 -1.90 -31.60 8.54
N SER A 208 -1.31 -32.05 7.45
CA SER A 208 -0.81 -33.44 7.33
C SER A 208 0.68 -33.44 7.62
N SER A 209 1.00 -34.08 8.73
CA SER A 209 2.30 -34.54 9.22
C SER A 209 3.46 -34.51 8.22
N SER A 210 4.41 -33.64 8.40
CA SER A 210 5.85 -33.66 8.12
C SER A 210 6.37 -32.38 7.48
N SER A 211 6.53 -31.32 8.28
CA SER A 211 7.45 -30.23 7.97
C SER A 211 7.60 -29.31 9.19
N SER A 212 8.76 -28.70 9.34
CA SER A 212 9.23 -27.81 10.41
C SER A 212 8.14 -27.00 11.15
N PRO A 213 8.33 -26.66 12.43
CA PRO A 213 7.35 -25.90 13.21
C PRO A 213 7.03 -24.59 12.49
N GLU A 214 5.80 -24.51 11.97
CA GLU A 214 5.26 -23.29 11.37
C GLU A 214 4.99 -22.30 12.49
N SER A 215 5.84 -21.29 12.63
CA SER A 215 5.61 -20.17 13.51
C SER A 215 4.54 -19.27 12.88
N ASP A 216 3.49 -18.96 13.63
CA ASP A 216 2.43 -17.98 13.29
C ASP A 216 1.60 -18.26 12.02
N GLY A 217 1.51 -19.49 11.54
CA GLY A 217 0.68 -19.85 10.39
C GLY A 217 1.20 -19.35 9.03
N TRP A 218 2.48 -18.97 8.91
CA TRP A 218 3.10 -18.57 7.66
C TRP A 218 4.12 -19.60 7.15
N ARG A 219 3.93 -20.02 5.91
CA ARG A 219 4.91 -20.82 5.19
C ARG A 219 5.88 -19.91 4.45
N ILE A 220 7.19 -20.16 4.60
CA ILE A 220 8.26 -19.37 3.99
C ILE A 220 9.02 -20.23 2.98
N VAL A 221 9.14 -19.71 1.76
CA VAL A 221 9.93 -20.36 0.69
C VAL A 221 10.81 -19.33 -0.01
N ARG A 222 11.97 -19.78 -0.50
CA ARG A 222 12.83 -18.97 -1.39
C ARG A 222 12.31 -19.10 -2.82
N LEU A 223 12.21 -17.97 -3.53
CA LEU A 223 11.91 -17.94 -4.95
C LEU A 223 13.20 -17.79 -5.78
N ALA A 224 13.17 -18.28 -7.01
CA ALA A 224 14.20 -17.95 -7.99
C ALA A 224 14.21 -16.46 -8.31
N PRO A 225 15.39 -15.90 -8.68
CA PRO A 225 15.53 -14.49 -9.05
C PRO A 225 14.62 -14.07 -10.21
#